data_b42fcd596e393ca45b16cce8a02a8061
#
_entry.id   b42fcd596e393ca45b16cce8a02a8061
#
_cell.length_a   1.000
_cell.length_b   1.000
_cell.length_c   1.000
_cell.angle_alpha   90.00
_cell.angle_beta   90.00
_cell.angle_gamma   90.00
#
_symmetry.space_group_name_H-M   'P 1'
#
loop_
_entity.id
_entity.type
_entity.pdbx_description
1 polymer ?
#
loop_
_entity_poly.entity_id
_entity_poly.type
_entity_poly.pdbx_seq_one_letter_code
_entity_poly.pdbx_strand_id
1 'polypeptide(L)'
;MSDIERLRSMLGIKWTKYGPDVLPAFVADMDFAPDPRIGAAISDLAERGDLGYLFHHLDQLPEVWHGWMHRRHGVDLDVERMWNFTGALHAVEAVLQLMTQPGDGVVIFTPVYHVFHKVIEGGSRVVVGVPLASDGSFDPEDLARICDAERPKAILLSQPHNPTGRVTTQAELAAIADVAERHDLIVFSDEVWADLTLSPHRHLPTVREPRLADRTITIGAASKAFNLAGLSCAMAHFGHGPTQAAFEAAPDHLIGRPSSLSAAGVFTAWNECEDWLEATCRQIAANATHLEQRLLAEAPHVGYRPPEAGYLTWLDLRQTGLGDMPAERILEDHKLALNEGDEFGTGGAGFVRLNVATYPDILDQVIDRLVVAVNKAGSP
;
A
#
# COMPACT_ATOMS: atom_id res chain seq x y z
N MET A 1 -11.62 -28.77 -8.35
CA MET A 1 -11.04 -28.15 -7.14
C MET A 1 -11.77 -26.83 -6.94
N SER A 2 -12.39 -26.62 -5.80
CA SER A 2 -13.01 -25.33 -5.48
C SER A 2 -11.94 -24.25 -5.27
N ASP A 3 -12.32 -22.97 -5.33
CA ASP A 3 -11.36 -21.88 -5.14
C ASP A 3 -10.67 -21.97 -3.78
N ILE A 4 -11.39 -22.28 -2.73
CA ILE A 4 -10.81 -22.42 -1.39
C ILE A 4 -9.83 -23.61 -1.28
N GLU A 5 -10.07 -24.73 -1.98
CA GLU A 5 -9.13 -25.86 -2.04
C GLU A 5 -7.84 -25.47 -2.77
N ARG A 6 -7.97 -24.75 -3.87
CA ARG A 6 -6.82 -24.19 -4.60
C ARG A 6 -6.00 -23.25 -3.72
N LEU A 7 -6.66 -22.32 -3.04
CA LEU A 7 -5.99 -21.35 -2.18
C LEU A 7 -5.29 -22.02 -0.99
N ARG A 8 -5.89 -23.01 -0.37
CA ARG A 8 -5.28 -23.81 0.71
C ARG A 8 -4.07 -24.62 0.27
N SER A 9 -3.92 -24.89 -1.02
CA SER A 9 -2.72 -25.54 -1.57
C SER A 9 -1.57 -24.59 -1.85
N MET A 10 -1.79 -23.25 -1.77
CA MET A 10 -0.76 -22.25 -2.01
C MET A 10 0.23 -22.16 -0.86
N LEU A 11 1.48 -21.80 -1.19
CA LEU A 11 2.58 -21.64 -0.22
C LEU A 11 2.70 -20.24 0.36
N GLY A 12 1.86 -19.29 -0.11
CA GLY A 12 1.87 -17.91 0.36
C GLY A 12 1.45 -17.78 1.82
N ILE A 13 2.04 -16.79 2.51
CA ILE A 13 1.83 -16.56 3.96
C ILE A 13 0.34 -16.38 4.33
N LYS A 14 -0.48 -15.87 3.42
CA LYS A 14 -1.91 -15.68 3.65
C LYS A 14 -2.60 -16.98 4.07
N TRP A 15 -2.31 -18.09 3.39
CA TRP A 15 -2.97 -19.38 3.59
C TRP A 15 -2.16 -20.39 4.40
N THR A 16 -0.90 -20.06 4.78
CA THR A 16 -0.02 -20.97 5.51
C THR A 16 0.24 -20.56 6.97
N LYS A 17 0.01 -19.27 7.33
CA LYS A 17 0.35 -18.74 8.66
C LYS A 17 -0.51 -19.37 9.77
N TYR A 18 -1.77 -19.69 9.48
CA TYR A 18 -2.73 -20.22 10.45
C TYR A 18 -3.22 -21.62 10.04
N GLY A 19 -3.84 -22.32 10.98
CA GLY A 19 -4.43 -23.64 10.73
C GLY A 19 -5.56 -23.64 9.68
N PRO A 20 -5.93 -24.83 9.16
CA PRO A 20 -6.88 -24.95 8.05
C PRO A 20 -8.32 -24.54 8.39
N ASP A 21 -8.66 -24.39 9.65
CA ASP A 21 -9.95 -23.90 10.15
C ASP A 21 -10.07 -22.38 10.19
N VAL A 22 -8.94 -21.66 10.05
CA VAL A 22 -8.90 -20.20 10.03
C VAL A 22 -9.12 -19.66 8.61
N LEU A 23 -9.99 -18.64 8.49
CA LEU A 23 -10.13 -17.85 7.26
C LEU A 23 -9.18 -16.64 7.32
N PRO A 24 -8.22 -16.51 6.39
CA PRO A 24 -7.29 -15.42 6.40
C PRO A 24 -7.81 -14.21 5.60
N ALA A 25 -7.96 -13.07 6.26
CA ALA A 25 -8.29 -11.79 5.62
C ALA A 25 -7.36 -10.65 6.11
N PHE A 26 -6.11 -10.97 6.48
CA PHE A 26 -5.19 -10.04 7.14
C PHE A 26 -4.13 -9.44 6.20
N VAL A 27 -3.48 -10.23 5.36
CA VAL A 27 -2.32 -9.78 4.57
C VAL A 27 -2.76 -9.09 3.27
N ALA A 28 -1.93 -8.18 2.78
CA ALA A 28 -2.16 -7.44 1.54
C ALA A 28 -1.75 -8.25 0.30
N ASP A 29 -2.35 -9.45 0.15
CA ASP A 29 -2.28 -10.33 -1.01
C ASP A 29 -3.71 -10.68 -1.47
N MET A 30 -3.96 -10.68 -2.77
CA MET A 30 -5.25 -11.08 -3.32
C MET A 30 -5.35 -12.61 -3.40
N ASP A 31 -6.58 -13.12 -3.37
CA ASP A 31 -6.86 -14.53 -3.68
C ASP A 31 -7.06 -14.77 -5.19
N PHE A 32 -7.18 -13.68 -5.96
CA PHE A 32 -7.21 -13.75 -7.42
C PHE A 32 -5.84 -14.16 -7.97
N ALA A 33 -5.83 -15.11 -8.89
CA ALA A 33 -4.60 -15.44 -9.60
C ALA A 33 -4.13 -14.23 -10.43
N PRO A 34 -2.82 -13.92 -10.47
CA PRO A 34 -2.28 -12.94 -11.39
C PRO A 34 -2.66 -13.27 -12.85
N ASP A 35 -2.61 -12.27 -13.72
CA ASP A 35 -2.84 -12.51 -15.15
C ASP A 35 -1.88 -13.59 -15.69
N PRO A 36 -2.39 -14.58 -16.43
CA PRO A 36 -1.56 -15.69 -16.93
C PRO A 36 -0.43 -15.24 -17.87
N ARG A 37 -0.56 -14.07 -18.53
CA ARG A 37 0.51 -13.48 -19.37
C ARG A 37 1.77 -13.23 -18.55
N ILE A 38 1.63 -12.81 -17.30
CA ILE A 38 2.76 -12.56 -16.39
C ILE A 38 3.50 -13.87 -16.07
N GLY A 39 2.76 -14.92 -15.73
CA GLY A 39 3.32 -16.23 -15.48
C GLY A 39 4.03 -16.81 -16.71
N ALA A 40 3.44 -16.64 -17.89
CA ALA A 40 4.02 -17.07 -19.16
C ALA A 40 5.34 -16.35 -19.45
N ALA A 41 5.43 -15.04 -19.25
CA ALA A 41 6.67 -14.28 -19.49
C ALA A 41 7.82 -14.74 -18.56
N ILE A 42 7.52 -15.04 -17.29
CA ILE A 42 8.51 -15.56 -16.34
C ILE A 42 8.96 -16.98 -16.75
N SER A 43 8.00 -17.85 -17.10
CA SER A 43 8.27 -19.24 -17.50
C SER A 43 9.10 -19.32 -18.76
N ASP A 44 8.85 -18.46 -19.74
CA ASP A 44 9.59 -18.41 -21.00
C ASP A 44 11.10 -18.16 -20.79
N LEU A 45 11.47 -17.26 -19.88
CA LEU A 45 12.88 -17.04 -19.52
C LEU A 45 13.52 -18.29 -18.90
N ALA A 46 12.77 -18.95 -18.00
CA ALA A 46 13.26 -20.16 -17.34
C ALA A 46 13.39 -21.34 -18.33
N GLU A 47 12.42 -21.53 -19.22
CA GLU A 47 12.40 -22.60 -20.23
C GLU A 47 13.53 -22.42 -21.26
N ARG A 48 13.86 -21.20 -21.63
CA ARG A 48 15.01 -20.89 -22.50
C ARG A 48 16.36 -21.03 -21.79
N GLY A 49 16.37 -21.18 -20.46
CA GLY A 49 17.60 -21.19 -19.68
C GLY A 49 18.28 -19.81 -19.59
N ASP A 50 17.53 -18.73 -19.87
CA ASP A 50 18.04 -17.36 -19.89
C ASP A 50 18.01 -16.75 -18.48
N LEU A 51 18.83 -17.32 -17.59
CA LEU A 51 18.93 -16.97 -16.18
C LEU A 51 20.25 -16.30 -15.79
N GLY A 52 21.02 -15.83 -16.79
CA GLY A 52 22.28 -15.11 -16.60
C GLY A 52 22.08 -13.63 -16.25
N TYR A 53 23.11 -12.82 -16.52
CA TYR A 53 23.01 -11.36 -16.39
C TYR A 53 22.15 -10.77 -17.50
N LEU A 54 20.84 -10.74 -17.28
CA LEU A 54 19.84 -10.26 -18.22
C LEU A 54 19.28 -8.91 -17.73
N PHE A 55 19.70 -7.83 -18.35
CA PHE A 55 19.22 -6.47 -18.01
C PHE A 55 18.11 -5.97 -18.93
N HIS A 56 17.78 -6.71 -19.98
CA HIS A 56 16.86 -6.27 -21.04
C HIS A 56 15.56 -5.65 -20.52
N HIS A 57 14.81 -6.36 -19.67
CA HIS A 57 13.59 -5.81 -19.10
C HIS A 57 13.86 -4.74 -18.05
N LEU A 58 14.91 -4.88 -17.24
CA LEU A 58 15.27 -3.88 -16.23
C LEU A 58 15.55 -2.52 -16.84
N ASP A 59 16.31 -2.49 -17.95
CA ASP A 59 16.66 -1.25 -18.64
C ASP A 59 15.45 -0.59 -19.34
N GLN A 60 14.39 -1.36 -19.59
CA GLN A 60 13.15 -0.85 -20.19
C GLN A 60 12.09 -0.43 -19.17
N LEU A 61 12.21 -0.84 -17.91
CA LEU A 61 11.21 -0.52 -16.88
C LEU A 61 10.96 0.99 -16.69
N PRO A 62 11.95 1.90 -16.76
CA PRO A 62 11.71 3.33 -16.70
C PRO A 62 10.73 3.82 -17.76
N GLU A 63 10.96 3.45 -19.03
CA GLU A 63 10.09 3.82 -20.16
C GLU A 63 8.70 3.20 -20.03
N VAL A 64 8.62 1.94 -19.61
CA VAL A 64 7.35 1.25 -19.39
C VAL A 64 6.55 1.89 -18.28
N TRP A 65 7.20 2.22 -17.16
CA TRP A 65 6.52 2.89 -16.05
C TRP A 65 6.13 4.32 -16.38
N HIS A 66 6.97 5.08 -17.12
CA HIS A 66 6.59 6.39 -17.67
C HIS A 66 5.32 6.29 -18.52
N GLY A 67 5.28 5.38 -19.49
CA GLY A 67 4.12 5.15 -20.33
C GLY A 67 2.87 4.75 -19.54
N TRP A 68 3.03 3.93 -18.50
CA TRP A 68 1.97 3.54 -17.58
C TRP A 68 1.42 4.74 -16.80
N MET A 69 2.29 5.54 -16.18
CA MET A 69 1.93 6.73 -15.42
C MET A 69 1.24 7.78 -16.29
N HIS A 70 1.70 7.94 -17.53
CA HIS A 70 1.05 8.82 -18.50
C HIS A 70 -0.38 8.35 -18.82
N ARG A 71 -0.55 7.09 -19.22
CA ARG A 71 -1.86 6.56 -19.62
C ARG A 71 -2.85 6.52 -18.46
N ARG A 72 -2.43 6.08 -17.30
CA ARG A 72 -3.33 5.80 -16.20
C ARG A 72 -3.57 6.99 -15.27
N HIS A 73 -2.54 7.80 -15.04
CA HIS A 73 -2.57 8.90 -14.07
C HIS A 73 -2.36 10.27 -14.68
N GLY A 74 -2.06 10.38 -15.97
CA GLY A 74 -1.90 11.63 -16.71
C GLY A 74 -0.71 12.46 -16.24
N VAL A 75 0.40 11.81 -15.85
CA VAL A 75 1.66 12.47 -15.48
C VAL A 75 2.81 11.96 -16.32
N ASP A 76 3.68 12.88 -16.70
CA ASP A 76 4.92 12.61 -17.45
C ASP A 76 6.08 12.70 -16.45
N LEU A 77 6.64 11.55 -16.08
CA LEU A 77 7.81 11.45 -15.22
C LEU A 77 9.06 11.30 -16.10
N ASP A 78 10.11 12.03 -15.77
CA ASP A 78 11.37 11.98 -16.51
C ASP A 78 12.08 10.64 -16.28
N VAL A 79 12.26 9.87 -17.34
CA VAL A 79 12.88 8.54 -17.30
C VAL A 79 14.34 8.55 -16.84
N GLU A 80 15.07 9.64 -17.13
CA GLU A 80 16.46 9.82 -16.69
C GLU A 80 16.57 10.00 -15.16
N ARG A 81 15.44 10.17 -14.50
CA ARG A 81 15.32 10.36 -13.04
C ARG A 81 14.67 9.16 -12.35
N MET A 82 14.68 7.99 -12.99
CA MET A 82 14.06 6.75 -12.49
C MET A 82 15.08 5.67 -12.17
N TRP A 83 14.83 4.93 -11.10
CA TRP A 83 15.62 3.78 -10.68
C TRP A 83 14.76 2.59 -10.26
N ASN A 84 15.31 1.39 -10.51
CA ASN A 84 14.73 0.12 -10.09
C ASN A 84 15.18 -0.25 -8.67
N PHE A 85 14.26 -0.71 -7.83
CA PHE A 85 14.53 -1.19 -6.47
C PHE A 85 13.94 -2.58 -6.25
N THR A 86 14.49 -3.33 -5.29
CA THR A 86 13.98 -4.65 -4.89
C THR A 86 12.65 -4.56 -4.11
N GLY A 87 12.10 -3.38 -3.91
CA GLY A 87 10.81 -3.15 -3.29
C GLY A 87 10.61 -1.69 -2.90
N ALA A 88 9.36 -1.27 -2.74
CA ALA A 88 9.00 0.10 -2.39
C ALA A 88 9.61 0.54 -1.04
N LEU A 89 9.53 -0.31 -0.02
CA LEU A 89 10.13 -0.02 1.29
C LEU A 89 11.65 0.08 1.24
N HIS A 90 12.31 -0.70 0.37
CA HIS A 90 13.75 -0.57 0.16
C HIS A 90 14.09 0.80 -0.45
N ALA A 91 13.29 1.28 -1.41
CA ALA A 91 13.46 2.62 -1.96
C ALA A 91 13.32 3.70 -0.87
N VAL A 92 12.26 3.60 -0.04
CA VAL A 92 12.04 4.54 1.09
C VAL A 92 13.24 4.52 2.04
N GLU A 93 13.66 3.35 2.51
CA GLU A 93 14.74 3.21 3.49
C GLU A 93 16.09 3.72 2.95
N ALA A 94 16.47 3.31 1.73
CA ALA A 94 17.71 3.72 1.11
C ALA A 94 17.80 5.25 0.97
N VAL A 95 16.73 5.86 0.48
CA VAL A 95 16.70 7.31 0.26
C VAL A 95 16.61 8.10 1.57
N LEU A 96 15.83 7.62 2.56
CA LEU A 96 15.81 8.23 3.90
C LEU A 96 17.21 8.25 4.52
N GLN A 97 17.95 7.13 4.42
CA GLN A 97 19.30 7.06 4.96
C GLN A 97 20.29 7.99 4.27
N LEU A 98 20.14 8.21 2.97
CA LEU A 98 20.99 9.13 2.20
C LEU A 98 20.69 10.60 2.51
N MET A 99 19.42 10.94 2.75
CA MET A 99 18.96 12.33 2.80
C MET A 99 18.72 12.89 4.21
N THR A 100 18.72 12.02 5.22
CA THR A 100 18.49 12.41 6.61
C THR A 100 19.57 11.85 7.54
N GLN A 101 19.64 12.40 8.75
CA GLN A 101 20.58 11.95 9.78
C GLN A 101 19.85 11.26 10.93
N PRO A 102 20.52 10.39 11.73
CA PRO A 102 19.97 9.92 12.99
C PRO A 102 19.45 11.06 13.86
N GLY A 103 18.22 10.94 14.36
CA GLY A 103 17.53 11.97 15.13
C GLY A 103 16.64 12.92 14.31
N ASP A 104 16.76 12.92 12.98
CA ASP A 104 15.85 13.71 12.15
C ASP A 104 14.41 13.19 12.21
N GLY A 105 13.45 14.11 12.29
CA GLY A 105 12.01 13.80 12.25
C GLY A 105 11.51 13.47 10.87
N VAL A 106 10.65 12.45 10.77
CA VAL A 106 9.93 12.08 9.55
C VAL A 106 8.44 12.09 9.84
N VAL A 107 7.69 12.92 9.12
CA VAL A 107 6.23 13.02 9.26
C VAL A 107 5.56 11.82 8.63
N ILE A 108 4.60 11.23 9.34
CA ILE A 108 3.64 10.25 8.85
C ILE A 108 2.23 10.59 9.35
N PHE A 109 1.20 10.16 8.63
CA PHE A 109 -0.21 10.40 8.96
C PHE A 109 -0.81 9.14 9.59
N THR A 110 -1.08 9.18 10.92
CA THR A 110 -1.45 7.99 11.70
C THR A 110 -2.95 7.87 11.97
N PRO A 111 -3.52 6.63 11.97
CA PRO A 111 -2.85 5.33 11.80
C PRO A 111 -2.37 5.09 10.38
N VAL A 112 -1.19 4.47 10.21
CA VAL A 112 -0.59 4.22 8.89
C VAL A 112 0.08 2.86 8.83
N TYR A 113 0.42 2.39 7.64
CA TYR A 113 1.13 1.12 7.42
C TYR A 113 2.28 0.94 8.41
N HIS A 114 2.13 -0.05 9.28
CA HIS A 114 3.00 -0.26 10.46
C HIS A 114 4.49 -0.39 10.15
N VAL A 115 4.85 -0.79 8.91
CA VAL A 115 6.26 -0.89 8.52
C VAL A 115 6.90 0.49 8.34
N PHE A 116 6.14 1.56 8.12
CA PHE A 116 6.70 2.92 8.09
C PHE A 116 7.36 3.29 9.40
N HIS A 117 6.74 2.97 10.54
CA HIS A 117 7.36 3.14 11.86
C HIS A 117 8.70 2.41 11.94
N LYS A 118 8.75 1.14 11.51
CA LYS A 118 9.95 0.31 11.55
C LYS A 118 11.08 0.85 10.66
N VAL A 119 10.74 1.36 9.46
CA VAL A 119 11.73 1.94 8.53
C VAL A 119 12.33 3.23 9.10
N ILE A 120 11.49 4.09 9.69
CA ILE A 120 11.95 5.35 10.30
C ILE A 120 12.81 5.08 11.53
N GLU A 121 12.31 4.29 12.48
CA GLU A 121 12.99 3.99 13.75
C GLU A 121 14.21 3.09 13.56
N GLY A 122 14.13 2.12 12.64
CA GLY A 122 15.26 1.24 12.28
C GLY A 122 16.45 2.00 11.74
N GLY A 123 16.21 3.12 11.05
CA GLY A 123 17.22 4.09 10.65
C GLY A 123 17.64 5.08 11.73
N SER A 124 17.17 4.94 12.97
CA SER A 124 17.38 5.90 14.08
C SER A 124 16.80 7.31 13.81
N ARG A 125 15.79 7.41 12.94
CA ARG A 125 15.00 8.64 12.75
C ARG A 125 13.83 8.66 13.73
N VAL A 126 13.22 9.83 13.88
CA VAL A 126 12.11 10.04 14.82
C VAL A 126 10.78 10.09 14.05
N VAL A 127 9.81 9.30 14.48
CA VAL A 127 8.46 9.38 13.94
C VAL A 127 7.77 10.65 14.42
N VAL A 128 7.30 11.47 13.50
CA VAL A 128 6.48 12.65 13.76
C VAL A 128 5.05 12.36 13.25
N GLY A 129 4.17 11.95 14.17
CA GLY A 129 2.81 11.53 13.83
C GLY A 129 1.85 12.72 13.68
N VAL A 130 1.15 12.80 12.57
CA VAL A 130 0.00 13.69 12.34
C VAL A 130 -1.26 12.85 12.44
N PRO A 131 -2.18 13.12 13.39
CA PRO A 131 -3.35 12.28 13.57
C PRO A 131 -4.35 12.47 12.42
N LEU A 132 -4.92 11.37 11.95
CA LEU A 132 -6.05 11.39 11.01
C LEU A 132 -7.38 11.48 11.79
N ALA A 133 -8.32 12.20 11.21
CA ALA A 133 -9.70 12.21 11.66
C ALA A 133 -10.40 10.87 11.33
N SER A 134 -11.60 10.66 11.85
CA SER A 134 -12.36 9.41 11.64
C SER A 134 -12.74 9.15 10.17
N ASP A 135 -12.70 10.18 9.33
CA ASP A 135 -12.91 10.07 7.89
C ASP A 135 -11.61 9.80 7.10
N GLY A 136 -10.48 9.72 7.78
CA GLY A 136 -9.15 9.51 7.19
C GLY A 136 -8.51 10.79 6.64
N SER A 137 -9.11 11.97 6.83
CA SER A 137 -8.49 13.26 6.52
C SER A 137 -7.54 13.69 7.66
N PHE A 138 -6.65 14.62 7.39
CA PHE A 138 -5.88 15.32 8.42
C PHE A 138 -6.27 16.79 8.49
N ASP A 139 -6.03 17.43 9.65
CA ASP A 139 -6.20 18.86 9.79
C ASP A 139 -4.92 19.59 9.33
N PRO A 140 -5.00 20.48 8.31
CA PRO A 140 -3.88 21.27 7.87
C PRO A 140 -3.23 22.15 8.94
N GLU A 141 -4.02 22.64 9.92
CA GLU A 141 -3.51 23.44 11.04
C GLU A 141 -2.69 22.58 12.01
N ASP A 142 -3.14 21.34 12.27
CA ASP A 142 -2.37 20.38 13.06
C ASP A 142 -1.07 19.98 12.37
N LEU A 143 -1.09 19.72 11.05
CA LEU A 143 0.12 19.45 10.28
C LEU A 143 1.12 20.62 10.41
N ALA A 144 0.67 21.85 10.20
CA ALA A 144 1.54 23.04 10.28
C ALA A 144 2.10 23.20 11.69
N ARG A 145 1.26 23.11 12.74
CA ARG A 145 1.65 23.23 14.15
C ARG A 145 2.69 22.17 14.55
N ILE A 146 2.49 20.92 14.12
CA ILE A 146 3.41 19.82 14.43
C ILE A 146 4.75 20.04 13.72
N CYS A 147 4.75 20.42 12.43
CA CYS A 147 5.98 20.72 11.70
C CYS A 147 6.73 21.93 12.28
N ASP A 148 6.03 22.96 12.76
CA ASP A 148 6.64 24.13 13.42
C ASP A 148 7.33 23.74 14.74
N ALA A 149 6.75 22.78 15.49
CA ALA A 149 7.29 22.32 16.77
C ALA A 149 8.45 21.33 16.60
N GLU A 150 8.25 20.30 15.79
CA GLU A 150 9.16 19.15 15.69
C GLU A 150 10.28 19.33 14.64
N ARG A 151 10.14 20.30 13.73
CA ARG A 151 11.15 20.60 12.69
C ARG A 151 11.60 19.37 11.90
N PRO A 152 10.68 18.57 11.33
CA PRO A 152 11.03 17.37 10.59
C PRO A 152 11.89 17.68 9.37
N LYS A 153 12.45 16.65 8.73
CA LYS A 153 13.24 16.74 7.50
C LYS A 153 12.56 16.10 6.29
N ALA A 154 11.61 15.23 6.53
CA ALA A 154 10.90 14.55 5.47
C ALA A 154 9.43 14.29 5.84
N ILE A 155 8.62 14.05 4.82
CA ILE A 155 7.27 13.49 4.91
C ILE A 155 7.29 12.15 4.19
N LEU A 156 6.78 11.10 4.83
CA LEU A 156 6.52 9.81 4.20
C LEU A 156 5.00 9.63 4.07
N LEU A 157 4.50 9.79 2.86
CA LEU A 157 3.09 9.78 2.50
C LEU A 157 2.71 8.41 1.92
N SER A 158 1.69 7.76 2.48
CA SER A 158 1.03 6.62 1.87
C SER A 158 -0.13 7.13 1.01
N GLN A 159 -0.04 6.98 -0.31
CA GLN A 159 -0.99 7.59 -1.24
C GLN A 159 -1.29 6.68 -2.44
N PRO A 160 -2.50 6.11 -2.54
CA PRO A 160 -3.60 6.11 -1.56
C PRO A 160 -3.23 5.54 -0.19
N HIS A 161 -4.00 5.94 0.83
CA HIS A 161 -3.63 5.70 2.21
C HIS A 161 -3.96 4.27 2.71
N ASN A 162 -2.99 3.60 3.30
CA ASN A 162 -3.16 2.33 4.00
C ASN A 162 -3.01 2.58 5.52
N PRO A 163 -4.03 2.33 6.35
CA PRO A 163 -5.10 1.34 6.14
C PRO A 163 -6.45 1.90 5.69
N THR A 164 -6.66 3.21 5.63
CA THR A 164 -8.01 3.80 5.46
C THR A 164 -8.59 3.63 4.04
N GLY A 165 -7.76 3.32 3.05
CA GLY A 165 -8.17 3.23 1.64
C GLY A 165 -8.53 4.57 1.00
N ARG A 166 -8.21 5.69 1.64
CA ARG A 166 -8.57 7.02 1.19
C ARG A 166 -7.59 7.57 0.14
N VAL A 167 -8.09 8.31 -0.82
CA VAL A 167 -7.30 9.07 -1.80
C VAL A 167 -7.09 10.49 -1.28
N THR A 168 -5.87 10.98 -1.28
CA THR A 168 -5.52 12.34 -0.86
C THR A 168 -6.10 13.37 -1.84
N THR A 169 -6.72 14.43 -1.34
CA THR A 169 -7.34 15.48 -2.13
C THR A 169 -6.32 16.54 -2.58
N GLN A 170 -6.68 17.34 -3.60
CA GLN A 170 -5.88 18.48 -4.04
C GLN A 170 -5.63 19.49 -2.90
N ALA A 171 -6.63 19.71 -2.04
CA ALA A 171 -6.48 20.64 -0.90
C ALA A 171 -5.49 20.11 0.14
N GLU A 172 -5.47 18.82 0.39
CA GLU A 172 -4.50 18.18 1.28
C GLU A 172 -3.09 18.21 0.69
N LEU A 173 -2.93 17.94 -0.63
CA LEU A 173 -1.62 18.09 -1.28
C LEU A 173 -1.13 19.53 -1.21
N ALA A 174 -2.00 20.53 -1.36
CA ALA A 174 -1.65 21.93 -1.20
C ALA A 174 -1.20 22.25 0.25
N ALA A 175 -1.86 21.70 1.26
CA ALA A 175 -1.44 21.86 2.66
C ALA A 175 -0.08 21.18 2.96
N ILE A 176 0.16 20.01 2.38
CA ILE A 176 1.47 19.34 2.44
C ILE A 176 2.53 20.22 1.77
N ALA A 177 2.22 20.83 0.61
CA ALA A 177 3.14 21.73 -0.09
C ALA A 177 3.50 22.96 0.76
N ASP A 178 2.53 23.56 1.46
CA ASP A 178 2.75 24.72 2.33
C ASP A 178 3.80 24.43 3.42
N VAL A 179 3.71 23.27 4.07
CA VAL A 179 4.69 22.90 5.10
C VAL A 179 6.00 22.40 4.50
N ALA A 180 5.96 21.71 3.35
CA ALA A 180 7.16 21.24 2.68
C ALA A 180 8.04 22.41 2.18
N GLU A 181 7.44 23.46 1.65
CA GLU A 181 8.15 24.69 1.28
C GLU A 181 8.69 25.43 2.52
N ARG A 182 7.85 25.62 3.57
CA ARG A 182 8.22 26.35 4.78
C ARG A 182 9.40 25.73 5.52
N HIS A 183 9.45 24.39 5.58
CA HIS A 183 10.45 23.66 6.35
C HIS A 183 11.51 22.97 5.50
N ASP A 184 11.48 23.17 4.18
CA ASP A 184 12.37 22.53 3.20
C ASP A 184 12.38 21.01 3.32
N LEU A 185 11.16 20.41 3.31
CA LEU A 185 10.97 18.98 3.45
C LEU A 185 11.09 18.25 2.12
N ILE A 186 11.64 17.04 2.18
CA ILE A 186 11.57 16.06 1.09
C ILE A 186 10.29 15.22 1.31
N VAL A 187 9.56 14.97 0.24
CA VAL A 187 8.33 14.16 0.28
C VAL A 187 8.59 12.81 -0.39
N PHE A 188 8.44 11.75 0.37
CA PHE A 188 8.39 10.38 -0.13
C PHE A 188 6.92 10.04 -0.35
N SER A 189 6.52 9.84 -1.60
CA SER A 189 5.16 9.44 -1.94
C SER A 189 5.14 7.97 -2.30
N ASP A 190 4.70 7.13 -1.36
CA ASP A 190 4.45 5.71 -1.61
C ASP A 190 3.11 5.55 -2.32
N GLU A 191 3.16 5.41 -3.65
CA GLU A 191 1.99 5.34 -4.55
C GLU A 191 1.71 3.89 -5.02
N VAL A 192 2.15 2.87 -4.28
CA VAL A 192 1.97 1.45 -4.65
C VAL A 192 0.50 1.01 -4.73
N TRP A 193 -0.43 1.79 -4.16
CA TRP A 193 -1.87 1.55 -4.22
C TRP A 193 -2.58 2.37 -5.32
N ALA A 194 -1.88 3.25 -6.03
CA ALA A 194 -2.42 4.19 -7.01
C ALA A 194 -3.29 3.51 -8.08
N ASP A 195 -2.80 2.41 -8.63
CA ASP A 195 -3.45 1.67 -9.72
C ASP A 195 -4.74 0.95 -9.29
N LEU A 196 -4.94 0.79 -7.99
CA LEU A 196 -6.13 0.17 -7.39
C LEU A 196 -7.17 1.20 -6.93
N THR A 197 -7.14 2.42 -7.45
CA THR A 197 -8.18 3.41 -7.18
C THR A 197 -9.50 2.96 -7.81
N LEU A 198 -10.56 2.92 -6.98
CA LEU A 198 -11.87 2.37 -7.33
C LEU A 198 -12.79 3.47 -7.84
N SER A 199 -13.48 3.21 -8.96
CA SER A 199 -14.46 4.16 -9.51
C SER A 199 -15.57 4.50 -8.48
N PRO A 200 -15.99 5.77 -8.35
CA PRO A 200 -15.71 6.93 -9.22
C PRO A 200 -14.42 7.71 -8.84
N HIS A 201 -13.69 7.28 -7.82
CA HIS A 201 -12.48 7.97 -7.36
C HIS A 201 -11.35 7.88 -8.37
N ARG A 202 -10.40 8.80 -8.27
CA ARG A 202 -9.19 8.82 -9.10
C ARG A 202 -7.99 9.17 -8.22
N HIS A 203 -6.91 8.43 -8.39
CA HIS A 203 -5.64 8.78 -7.78
C HIS A 203 -5.15 10.14 -8.31
N LEU A 204 -4.65 10.95 -7.41
CA LEU A 204 -4.00 12.22 -7.72
C LEU A 204 -2.52 12.09 -7.37
N PRO A 205 -1.62 11.82 -8.33
CA PRO A 205 -0.19 11.73 -8.06
C PRO A 205 0.34 12.97 -7.34
N THR A 206 1.18 12.79 -6.35
CA THR A 206 1.71 13.89 -5.52
C THR A 206 2.43 14.95 -6.36
N VAL A 207 3.11 14.55 -7.41
CA VAL A 207 3.79 15.44 -8.35
C VAL A 207 2.86 16.34 -9.17
N ARG A 208 1.54 16.11 -9.15
CA ARG A 208 0.56 17.01 -9.77
C ARG A 208 0.31 18.29 -8.96
N GLU A 209 0.73 18.34 -7.71
CA GLU A 209 0.87 19.59 -7.01
C GLU A 209 2.21 20.24 -7.43
N PRO A 210 2.21 21.34 -8.20
CA PRO A 210 3.45 21.87 -8.82
C PRO A 210 4.55 22.22 -7.82
N ARG A 211 4.18 22.62 -6.59
CA ARG A 211 5.13 22.96 -5.52
C ARG A 211 5.80 21.75 -4.91
N LEU A 212 5.21 20.54 -5.11
CA LEU A 212 5.77 19.27 -4.65
C LEU A 212 6.59 18.56 -5.73
N ALA A 213 6.46 18.92 -7.01
CA ALA A 213 7.10 18.20 -8.11
C ALA A 213 8.61 18.04 -7.93
N ASP A 214 9.30 19.15 -7.55
CA ASP A 214 10.76 19.18 -7.36
C ASP A 214 11.21 18.78 -5.94
N ARG A 215 10.29 18.26 -5.11
CA ARG A 215 10.54 17.82 -3.74
C ARG A 215 10.16 16.36 -3.50
N THR A 216 9.47 15.75 -4.47
CA THR A 216 8.89 14.42 -4.30
C THR A 216 9.79 13.34 -4.88
N ILE A 217 9.94 12.26 -4.12
CA ILE A 217 10.36 10.96 -4.61
C ILE A 217 9.09 10.12 -4.73
N THR A 218 8.65 9.86 -5.97
CA THR A 218 7.47 9.03 -6.26
C THR A 218 7.88 7.58 -6.33
N ILE A 219 7.22 6.72 -5.56
CA ILE A 219 7.51 5.29 -5.49
C ILE A 219 6.30 4.52 -5.99
N GLY A 220 6.50 3.71 -7.03
CA GLY A 220 5.46 2.88 -7.63
C GLY A 220 5.88 1.42 -7.75
N ALA A 221 4.91 0.51 -7.75
CA ALA A 221 5.16 -0.91 -7.93
C ALA A 221 3.91 -1.64 -8.45
N ALA A 222 4.12 -2.62 -9.31
CA ALA A 222 3.07 -3.53 -9.77
C ALA A 222 2.61 -4.53 -8.68
N SER A 223 3.31 -4.58 -7.55
CA SER A 223 3.16 -5.60 -6.51
C SER A 223 1.74 -5.70 -5.93
N LYS A 224 1.05 -4.57 -5.72
CA LYS A 224 -0.31 -4.55 -5.17
C LYS A 224 -1.36 -4.65 -6.27
N ALA A 225 -1.19 -3.89 -7.34
CA ALA A 225 -2.14 -3.85 -8.45
C ALA A 225 -2.30 -5.19 -9.17
N PHE A 226 -1.22 -5.94 -9.34
CA PHE A 226 -1.21 -7.21 -10.09
C PHE A 226 -0.94 -8.44 -9.21
N ASN A 227 -0.99 -8.29 -7.89
CA ASN A 227 -0.75 -9.40 -6.93
C ASN A 227 0.65 -10.05 -7.09
N LEU A 228 1.69 -9.22 -7.24
CA LEU A 228 3.07 -9.63 -7.53
C LEU A 228 4.05 -9.31 -6.40
N ALA A 229 3.60 -9.27 -5.14
CA ALA A 229 4.45 -8.87 -4.01
C ALA A 229 5.73 -9.74 -3.89
N GLY A 230 5.64 -11.03 -4.24
CA GLY A 230 6.76 -11.96 -4.22
C GLY A 230 7.83 -11.71 -5.28
N LEU A 231 7.55 -10.90 -6.31
CA LEU A 231 8.54 -10.55 -7.34
C LEU A 231 9.54 -9.46 -6.89
N SER A 232 9.25 -8.73 -5.83
CA SER A 232 10.19 -7.75 -5.25
C SER A 232 10.79 -6.80 -6.29
N CYS A 233 9.93 -6.00 -6.95
CA CYS A 233 10.34 -5.01 -7.95
C CYS A 233 9.50 -3.74 -7.76
N ALA A 234 10.18 -2.59 -7.66
CA ALA A 234 9.58 -1.27 -7.55
C ALA A 234 10.38 -0.25 -8.35
N MET A 235 9.74 0.87 -8.68
CA MET A 235 10.33 2.02 -9.33
C MET A 235 10.33 3.21 -8.38
N ALA A 236 11.35 4.06 -8.45
CA ALA A 236 11.33 5.38 -7.85
C ALA A 236 11.69 6.43 -8.90
N HIS A 237 10.94 7.53 -8.92
CA HIS A 237 11.25 8.73 -9.67
C HIS A 237 11.71 9.82 -8.71
N PHE A 238 12.87 10.41 -8.97
CA PHE A 238 13.46 11.44 -8.13
C PHE A 238 13.12 12.84 -8.67
N GLY A 239 11.99 13.43 -8.25
CA GLY A 239 11.67 14.83 -8.50
C GLY A 239 12.70 15.77 -7.84
N HIS A 240 13.23 15.40 -6.68
CA HIS A 240 14.20 16.20 -5.93
C HIS A 240 15.63 15.96 -6.44
N GLY A 241 16.19 16.97 -7.15
CA GLY A 241 17.52 16.87 -7.77
C GLY A 241 18.67 16.57 -6.79
N PRO A 242 18.75 17.20 -5.60
CA PRO A 242 19.78 16.84 -4.61
C PRO A 242 19.71 15.38 -4.15
N THR A 243 18.51 14.80 -4.05
CA THR A 243 18.36 13.35 -3.73
C THR A 243 18.88 12.49 -4.87
N GLN A 244 18.57 12.83 -6.12
CA GLN A 244 19.10 12.14 -7.29
C GLN A 244 20.63 12.15 -7.26
N ALA A 245 21.25 13.29 -7.09
CA ALA A 245 22.71 13.43 -7.06
C ALA A 245 23.36 12.64 -5.91
N ALA A 246 22.75 12.63 -4.73
CA ALA A 246 23.21 11.84 -3.59
C ALA A 246 23.10 10.34 -3.86
N PHE A 247 22.03 9.93 -4.54
CA PHE A 247 21.80 8.55 -4.92
C PHE A 247 22.81 8.08 -5.97
N GLU A 248 23.09 8.87 -7.00
CA GLU A 248 24.09 8.60 -8.05
C GLU A 248 25.52 8.51 -7.49
N ALA A 249 25.80 9.26 -6.43
CA ALA A 249 27.10 9.23 -5.75
C ALA A 249 27.22 8.08 -4.72
N ALA A 250 26.14 7.38 -4.41
CA ALA A 250 26.15 6.27 -3.47
C ALA A 250 26.88 5.05 -4.06
N PRO A 251 27.48 4.18 -3.20
CA PRO A 251 28.11 2.96 -3.69
C PRO A 251 27.12 2.07 -4.47
N ASP A 252 27.49 1.61 -5.67
CA ASP A 252 26.65 0.83 -6.58
C ASP A 252 25.96 -0.40 -5.93
N HIS A 253 26.60 -1.01 -4.94
CA HIS A 253 26.07 -2.20 -4.27
C HIS A 253 25.23 -1.92 -3.03
N LEU A 254 25.06 -0.65 -2.64
CA LEU A 254 24.16 -0.26 -1.55
C LEU A 254 22.69 -0.49 -1.95
N ILE A 255 22.42 -0.36 -3.25
CA ILE A 255 21.10 -0.44 -3.82
C ILE A 255 21.05 -1.70 -4.69
N GLY A 256 20.37 -2.73 -4.21
CA GLY A 256 20.16 -3.95 -4.97
C GLY A 256 19.26 -3.70 -6.19
N ARG A 257 19.35 -4.58 -7.18
CA ARG A 257 18.49 -4.57 -8.37
C ARG A 257 17.49 -5.73 -8.31
N PRO A 258 16.27 -5.56 -8.83
CA PRO A 258 15.34 -6.67 -9.03
C PRO A 258 15.97 -7.76 -9.90
N SER A 259 15.49 -9.01 -9.75
CA SER A 259 15.89 -10.08 -10.65
C SER A 259 15.32 -9.89 -12.06
N SER A 260 15.95 -10.51 -13.05
CA SER A 260 15.45 -10.51 -14.43
C SER A 260 14.03 -11.08 -14.54
N LEU A 261 13.71 -12.12 -13.76
CA LEU A 261 12.38 -12.71 -13.70
C LEU A 261 11.34 -11.74 -13.11
N SER A 262 11.74 -10.99 -12.07
CA SER A 262 10.89 -9.95 -11.48
C SER A 262 10.62 -8.83 -12.49
N ALA A 263 11.64 -8.38 -13.19
CA ALA A 263 11.52 -7.34 -14.21
C ALA A 263 10.63 -7.77 -15.38
N ALA A 264 10.76 -9.01 -15.87
CA ALA A 264 9.90 -9.54 -16.93
C ALA A 264 8.43 -9.58 -16.51
N GLY A 265 8.15 -10.04 -15.29
CA GLY A 265 6.78 -10.05 -14.76
C GLY A 265 6.18 -8.65 -14.64
N VAL A 266 6.93 -7.68 -14.12
CA VAL A 266 6.47 -6.28 -13.97
C VAL A 266 6.34 -5.59 -15.33
N PHE A 267 7.27 -5.81 -16.25
CA PHE A 267 7.22 -5.33 -17.62
C PHE A 267 5.91 -5.77 -18.31
N THR A 268 5.59 -7.06 -18.25
CA THR A 268 4.36 -7.62 -18.81
C THR A 268 3.11 -7.04 -18.14
N ALA A 269 3.13 -6.91 -16.80
CA ALA A 269 2.01 -6.36 -16.04
C ALA A 269 1.62 -4.96 -16.53
N TRP A 270 2.57 -4.03 -16.65
CA TRP A 270 2.31 -2.65 -17.05
C TRP A 270 2.06 -2.47 -18.55
N ASN A 271 2.58 -3.36 -19.41
CA ASN A 271 2.37 -3.25 -20.84
C ASN A 271 1.11 -3.96 -21.34
N GLU A 272 0.71 -5.07 -20.72
CA GLU A 272 -0.22 -6.00 -21.34
C GLU A 272 -1.45 -6.34 -20.48
N CYS A 273 -1.41 -6.09 -19.15
CA CYS A 273 -2.42 -6.65 -18.24
C CYS A 273 -3.40 -5.60 -17.67
N GLU A 274 -3.58 -4.45 -18.33
CA GLU A 274 -4.49 -3.40 -17.87
C GLU A 274 -5.94 -3.88 -17.80
N ASP A 275 -6.38 -4.70 -18.75
CA ASP A 275 -7.71 -5.30 -18.78
C ASP A 275 -8.00 -6.20 -17.57
N TRP A 276 -7.01 -6.98 -17.13
CA TRP A 276 -7.08 -7.80 -15.93
C TRP A 276 -7.20 -6.90 -14.68
N LEU A 277 -6.41 -5.85 -14.58
CA LEU A 277 -6.47 -4.90 -13.47
C LEU A 277 -7.84 -4.23 -13.37
N GLU A 278 -8.41 -3.78 -14.51
CA GLU A 278 -9.74 -3.18 -14.55
C GLU A 278 -10.84 -4.15 -14.08
N ALA A 279 -10.75 -5.43 -14.49
CA ALA A 279 -11.67 -6.45 -14.01
C ALA A 279 -11.52 -6.70 -12.52
N THR A 280 -10.29 -6.73 -12.02
CA THR A 280 -9.95 -6.89 -10.60
C THR A 280 -10.45 -5.72 -9.76
N CYS A 281 -10.28 -4.47 -10.21
CA CYS A 281 -10.81 -3.29 -9.52
C CYS A 281 -12.34 -3.34 -9.41
N ARG A 282 -13.03 -3.76 -10.48
CA ARG A 282 -14.49 -3.94 -10.44
C ARG A 282 -14.92 -4.99 -9.41
N GLN A 283 -14.21 -6.12 -9.34
CA GLN A 283 -14.52 -7.16 -8.35
C GLN A 283 -14.25 -6.68 -6.91
N ILE A 284 -13.15 -5.96 -6.68
CA ILE A 284 -12.84 -5.38 -5.36
C ILE A 284 -13.92 -4.38 -4.95
N ALA A 285 -14.35 -3.49 -5.86
CA ALA A 285 -15.41 -2.53 -5.58
C ALA A 285 -16.75 -3.21 -5.25
N ALA A 286 -17.10 -4.27 -5.99
CA ALA A 286 -18.30 -5.07 -5.71
C ALA A 286 -18.22 -5.74 -4.33
N ASN A 287 -17.06 -6.31 -3.99
CA ASN A 287 -16.83 -6.95 -2.69
C ASN A 287 -16.92 -5.93 -1.52
N ALA A 288 -16.34 -4.73 -1.69
CA ALA A 288 -16.39 -3.67 -0.69
C ALA A 288 -17.83 -3.18 -0.46
N THR A 289 -18.61 -3.03 -1.54
CA THR A 289 -20.04 -2.66 -1.47
C THR A 289 -20.86 -3.79 -0.82
N HIS A 290 -20.57 -5.03 -1.13
CA HIS A 290 -21.25 -6.19 -0.51
C HIS A 290 -21.00 -6.23 1.01
N LEU A 291 -19.76 -6.04 1.44
CA LEU A 291 -19.40 -5.92 2.86
C LEU A 291 -20.21 -4.79 3.54
N GLU A 292 -20.29 -3.61 2.90
CA GLU A 292 -21.08 -2.48 3.42
C GLU A 292 -22.55 -2.86 3.64
N GLN A 293 -23.20 -3.43 2.62
CA GLN A 293 -24.60 -3.82 2.69
C GLN A 293 -24.87 -4.84 3.80
N ARG A 294 -23.99 -5.82 3.95
CA ARG A 294 -24.11 -6.84 5.00
C ARG A 294 -23.91 -6.22 6.39
N LEU A 295 -22.91 -5.35 6.58
CA LEU A 295 -22.69 -4.68 7.86
C LEU A 295 -23.83 -3.75 8.23
N LEU A 296 -24.37 -2.97 7.31
CA LEU A 296 -25.52 -2.10 7.56
C LEU A 296 -26.77 -2.90 7.99
N ALA A 297 -26.98 -4.06 7.42
CA ALA A 297 -28.14 -4.91 7.72
C ALA A 297 -27.99 -5.73 9.00
N GLU A 298 -26.78 -6.25 9.30
CA GLU A 298 -26.57 -7.30 10.29
C GLU A 298 -25.71 -6.85 11.48
N ALA A 299 -24.92 -5.78 11.34
CA ALA A 299 -24.05 -5.25 12.39
C ALA A 299 -23.89 -3.70 12.28
N PRO A 300 -25.00 -2.93 12.37
CA PRO A 300 -24.99 -1.46 12.09
C PRO A 300 -24.16 -0.63 13.09
N HIS A 301 -23.68 -1.23 14.16
CA HIS A 301 -22.78 -0.63 15.16
C HIS A 301 -21.31 -0.75 14.76
N VAL A 302 -20.97 -1.45 13.68
CA VAL A 302 -19.63 -1.47 13.09
C VAL A 302 -19.46 -0.24 12.21
N GLY A 303 -18.46 0.59 12.51
CA GLY A 303 -18.12 1.71 11.64
C GLY A 303 -17.37 1.22 10.39
N TYR A 304 -17.94 1.46 9.22
CA TYR A 304 -17.32 1.08 7.95
C TYR A 304 -17.57 2.14 6.88
N ARG A 305 -16.55 2.36 6.07
CA ARG A 305 -16.62 3.13 4.83
C ARG A 305 -15.90 2.32 3.74
N PRO A 306 -16.53 2.08 2.58
CA PRO A 306 -15.84 1.46 1.45
C PRO A 306 -14.57 2.23 1.09
N PRO A 307 -13.48 1.54 0.77
CA PRO A 307 -12.24 2.20 0.38
C PRO A 307 -12.40 2.91 -0.98
N GLU A 308 -11.77 4.07 -1.11
CA GLU A 308 -11.64 4.78 -2.39
C GLU A 308 -10.57 4.15 -3.27
N ALA A 309 -9.62 3.43 -2.65
CA ALA A 309 -8.54 2.71 -3.31
C ALA A 309 -8.08 1.51 -2.50
N GLY A 310 -7.51 0.52 -3.20
CA GLY A 310 -7.00 -0.71 -2.61
C GLY A 310 -8.11 -1.70 -2.30
N TYR A 311 -7.69 -2.79 -1.67
CA TYR A 311 -8.57 -3.89 -1.25
C TYR A 311 -8.50 -4.16 0.26
N LEU A 312 -7.91 -3.22 0.99
CA LEU A 312 -7.84 -3.27 2.45
C LEU A 312 -8.90 -2.32 3.00
N THR A 313 -9.74 -2.84 3.87
CA THR A 313 -10.84 -2.10 4.49
C THR A 313 -10.54 -1.87 5.95
N TRP A 314 -10.93 -0.71 6.47
CA TRP A 314 -10.70 -0.27 7.84
C TRP A 314 -12.02 -0.22 8.58
N LEU A 315 -12.19 -1.08 9.61
CA LEU A 315 -13.44 -1.21 10.35
C LEU A 315 -13.25 -0.72 11.79
N ASP A 316 -14.14 0.15 12.23
CA ASP A 316 -14.23 0.63 13.60
C ASP A 316 -15.10 -0.33 14.44
N LEU A 317 -14.45 -1.06 15.35
CA LEU A 317 -15.11 -2.02 16.24
C LEU A 317 -15.23 -1.53 17.68
N ARG A 318 -14.94 -0.25 17.96
CA ARG A 318 -14.95 0.30 19.33
C ARG A 318 -16.31 0.23 20.02
N GLN A 319 -17.40 0.13 19.27
CA GLN A 319 -18.76 0.01 19.81
C GLN A 319 -19.26 -1.45 19.88
N THR A 320 -18.40 -2.43 19.63
CA THR A 320 -18.80 -3.85 19.58
C THR A 320 -18.58 -4.61 20.89
N GLY A 321 -17.89 -4.03 21.87
CA GLY A 321 -17.52 -4.71 23.12
C GLY A 321 -16.31 -5.65 22.97
N LEU A 322 -15.63 -5.70 21.81
CA LEU A 322 -14.44 -6.51 21.60
C LEU A 322 -13.18 -5.94 22.28
N GLY A 323 -13.20 -4.68 22.74
CA GLY A 323 -12.07 -4.03 23.40
C GLY A 323 -11.05 -3.46 22.40
N ASP A 324 -9.85 -3.17 22.90
CA ASP A 324 -8.80 -2.49 22.11
C ASP A 324 -8.05 -3.40 21.13
N MET A 325 -8.12 -4.73 21.34
CA MET A 325 -7.47 -5.78 20.53
C MET A 325 -8.52 -6.73 19.90
N PRO A 326 -9.40 -6.20 19.02
CA PRO A 326 -10.53 -6.98 18.50
C PRO A 326 -10.11 -8.12 17.56
N ALA A 327 -9.02 -7.97 16.79
CA ALA A 327 -8.59 -8.99 15.84
C ALA A 327 -8.10 -10.27 16.52
N GLU A 328 -7.41 -10.15 17.67
CA GLU A 328 -6.96 -11.28 18.48
C GLU A 328 -8.17 -12.11 18.95
N ARG A 329 -9.17 -11.46 19.54
CA ARG A 329 -10.41 -12.12 20.01
C ARG A 329 -11.20 -12.76 18.87
N ILE A 330 -11.30 -12.08 17.73
CA ILE A 330 -11.98 -12.62 16.54
C ILE A 330 -11.24 -13.86 16.02
N LEU A 331 -9.90 -13.86 16.03
CA LEU A 331 -9.10 -15.01 15.64
C LEU A 331 -9.32 -16.22 16.58
N GLU A 332 -9.27 -15.98 17.88
CA GLU A 332 -9.40 -17.04 18.88
C GLU A 332 -10.78 -17.69 18.87
N ASP A 333 -11.85 -16.88 18.90
CA ASP A 333 -13.21 -17.34 19.10
C ASP A 333 -13.93 -17.70 17.79
N HIS A 334 -13.58 -17.02 16.68
CA HIS A 334 -14.30 -17.11 15.41
C HIS A 334 -13.44 -17.59 14.23
N LYS A 335 -12.15 -17.87 14.46
CA LYS A 335 -11.22 -18.40 13.42
C LYS A 335 -11.16 -17.52 12.16
N LEU A 336 -11.21 -16.22 12.35
CA LEU A 336 -11.04 -15.21 11.30
C LEU A 336 -9.79 -14.37 11.61
N ALA A 337 -8.80 -14.45 10.75
CA ALA A 337 -7.55 -13.68 10.91
C ALA A 337 -7.65 -12.32 10.21
N LEU A 338 -7.53 -11.26 10.99
CA LEU A 338 -7.49 -9.85 10.57
C LEU A 338 -6.18 -9.22 11.02
N ASN A 339 -5.85 -8.00 10.54
CA ASN A 339 -4.80 -7.22 11.19
C ASN A 339 -5.39 -6.43 12.36
N GLU A 340 -4.65 -6.41 13.45
CA GLU A 340 -4.96 -5.57 14.60
C GLU A 340 -4.73 -4.09 14.27
N GLY A 341 -5.68 -3.24 14.66
CA GLY A 341 -5.60 -1.82 14.33
C GLY A 341 -4.50 -1.09 15.08
N ASP A 342 -4.20 -1.50 16.31
CA ASP A 342 -3.13 -0.93 17.13
C ASP A 342 -1.74 -1.04 16.48
N GLU A 343 -1.51 -2.07 15.65
CA GLU A 343 -0.27 -2.23 14.87
C GLU A 343 0.01 -1.03 13.94
N PHE A 344 -1.02 -0.26 13.55
CA PHE A 344 -0.89 0.89 12.64
C PHE A 344 -0.54 2.19 13.35
N GLY A 345 -0.34 2.14 14.67
CA GLY A 345 0.04 3.27 15.49
C GLY A 345 -1.14 4.05 16.06
N THR A 346 -0.87 5.27 16.51
CA THR A 346 -1.83 6.12 17.19
C THR A 346 -3.14 6.26 16.42
N GLY A 347 -4.27 6.01 17.10
CA GLY A 347 -5.62 6.04 16.51
C GLY A 347 -6.10 4.70 15.97
N GLY A 348 -5.30 3.63 16.05
CA GLY A 348 -5.66 2.30 15.55
C GLY A 348 -6.35 1.37 16.55
N ALA A 349 -6.25 1.63 17.85
CA ALA A 349 -6.85 0.78 18.89
C ALA A 349 -8.36 0.64 18.70
N GLY A 350 -8.87 -0.61 18.77
CA GLY A 350 -10.28 -0.93 18.57
C GLY A 350 -10.72 -1.00 17.09
N PHE A 351 -9.78 -0.83 16.16
CA PHE A 351 -10.02 -1.05 14.72
C PHE A 351 -9.44 -2.37 14.26
N VAL A 352 -9.90 -2.83 13.10
CA VAL A 352 -9.27 -3.95 12.37
C VAL A 352 -9.13 -3.60 10.89
N ARG A 353 -8.09 -4.18 10.25
CA ARG A 353 -7.95 -4.12 8.80
C ARG A 353 -8.31 -5.47 8.19
N LEU A 354 -9.25 -5.47 7.23
CA LEU A 354 -9.75 -6.62 6.52
C LEU A 354 -9.44 -6.53 5.03
N ASN A 355 -9.00 -7.60 4.41
CA ASN A 355 -8.76 -7.72 2.97
C ASN A 355 -10.02 -8.27 2.27
N VAL A 356 -10.56 -7.52 1.31
CA VAL A 356 -11.74 -7.90 0.51
C VAL A 356 -11.39 -8.46 -0.87
N ALA A 357 -10.10 -8.56 -1.25
CA ALA A 357 -9.68 -9.12 -2.53
C ALA A 357 -9.69 -10.65 -2.50
N THR A 358 -10.88 -11.22 -2.43
CA THR A 358 -11.14 -12.65 -2.42
C THR A 358 -12.39 -12.98 -3.25
N TYR A 359 -12.66 -14.25 -3.48
CA TYR A 359 -13.86 -14.71 -4.19
C TYR A 359 -15.12 -14.45 -3.35
N PRO A 360 -16.27 -14.16 -4.00
CA PRO A 360 -17.51 -13.80 -3.28
C PRO A 360 -17.96 -14.81 -2.22
N ASP A 361 -17.86 -16.11 -2.51
CA ASP A 361 -18.23 -17.18 -1.59
C ASP A 361 -17.31 -17.28 -0.36
N ILE A 362 -16.04 -16.91 -0.51
CA ILE A 362 -15.08 -16.81 0.60
C ILE A 362 -15.35 -15.54 1.39
N LEU A 363 -15.63 -14.42 0.71
CA LEU A 363 -15.98 -13.17 1.37
C LEU A 363 -17.24 -13.33 2.24
N ASP A 364 -18.27 -14.02 1.76
CA ASP A 364 -19.46 -14.32 2.55
C ASP A 364 -19.11 -15.06 3.85
N GLN A 365 -18.25 -16.06 3.79
CA GLN A 365 -17.78 -16.78 4.99
C GLN A 365 -16.99 -15.87 5.95
N VAL A 366 -16.18 -14.93 5.41
CA VAL A 366 -15.45 -13.93 6.20
C VAL A 366 -16.43 -13.00 6.91
N ILE A 367 -17.44 -12.49 6.18
CA ILE A 367 -18.47 -11.60 6.72
C ILE A 367 -19.30 -12.31 7.77
N ASP A 368 -19.74 -13.55 7.52
CA ASP A 368 -20.51 -14.34 8.48
C ASP A 368 -19.79 -14.50 9.83
N ARG A 369 -18.48 -14.81 9.79
CA ARG A 369 -17.67 -14.93 11.01
C ARG A 369 -17.51 -13.57 11.71
N LEU A 370 -17.29 -12.49 10.96
CA LEU A 370 -17.19 -11.13 11.50
C LEU A 370 -18.49 -10.69 12.18
N VAL A 371 -19.64 -10.86 11.50
CA VAL A 371 -20.96 -10.48 12.02
C VAL A 371 -21.28 -11.25 13.31
N VAL A 372 -20.99 -12.56 13.34
CA VAL A 372 -21.18 -13.37 14.56
C VAL A 372 -20.27 -12.85 15.70
N ALA A 373 -19.03 -12.50 15.40
CA ALA A 373 -18.07 -12.01 16.40
C ALA A 373 -18.54 -10.70 17.05
N VAL A 374 -18.90 -9.71 16.22
CA VAL A 374 -19.26 -8.37 16.71
C VAL A 374 -20.61 -8.34 17.41
N ASN A 375 -21.57 -9.22 17.03
CA ASN A 375 -22.89 -9.29 17.67
C ASN A 375 -22.85 -10.04 19.00
N LYS A 376 -21.99 -11.06 19.15
CA LYS A 376 -21.88 -11.81 20.42
C LYS A 376 -21.19 -10.97 21.52
N ALA A 377 -20.20 -10.17 21.14
CA ALA A 377 -19.47 -9.35 22.12
C ALA A 377 -20.32 -8.22 22.70
N GLY A 378 -21.32 -7.73 21.97
CA GLY A 378 -22.26 -6.70 22.43
C GLY A 378 -23.48 -7.20 23.22
N SER A 379 -23.61 -8.52 23.41
CA SER A 379 -24.72 -9.10 24.22
C SER A 379 -24.29 -9.12 25.69
N PRO A 380 -25.08 -8.52 26.62
CA PRO A 380 -24.77 -8.50 28.06
C PRO A 380 -24.80 -9.89 28.69
#